data_3f9cd624b5c1dc235e38a255cae929ce
#
_entry.id   3f9cd624b5c1dc235e38a255cae929ce
#
_cell.length_a   1.000
_cell.length_b   1.000
_cell.length_c   1.000
_cell.angle_alpha   90.00
_cell.angle_beta   90.00
_cell.angle_gamma   90.00
#
_symmetry.space_group_name_H-M   'P 1'
#
loop_
_entity.id
_entity.type
_entity.pdbx_description
1 polymer ?
#
loop_
_entity_poly.entity_id
_entity_poly.type
_entity_poly.pdbx_seq_one_letter_code
_entity_poly.pdbx_strand_id
1 'polypeptide(L)'
;MMSRTLRNTVARDKLAWKHIEQIRRRWNGPMIVKGVISPRDAVLCREHGADGIILSNHGGRQLDHAVGPLDILPEIAAEKGNMKVIVDGGIRRGTDVLKAMALGADFTLLGRPFLFAAALGGKTAVEHAIKILREEISRDMALLGVNSPSEIDSSFIKRIR
;
A
#
# COMPACT_ATOMS: atom_id res chain seq x y z
N MET A 1 -9.11 -27.11 -7.33
CA MET A 1 -10.37 -26.64 -7.96
C MET A 1 -11.27 -26.10 -6.86
N MET A 2 -11.25 -24.79 -6.59
CA MET A 2 -12.14 -24.19 -5.58
C MET A 2 -13.59 -24.30 -6.08
N SER A 3 -14.46 -24.91 -5.25
CA SER A 3 -15.87 -25.14 -5.55
C SER A 3 -16.59 -23.85 -5.99
N ARG A 4 -17.46 -23.95 -6.99
CA ARG A 4 -18.36 -22.87 -7.44
C ARG A 4 -19.14 -22.22 -6.30
N THR A 5 -19.40 -22.96 -5.24
CA THR A 5 -20.13 -22.53 -4.05
C THR A 5 -19.40 -21.43 -3.28
N LEU A 6 -18.04 -21.45 -3.21
CA LEU A 6 -17.26 -20.42 -2.55
C LEU A 6 -17.19 -19.10 -3.35
N ARG A 7 -17.44 -19.11 -4.67
CA ARG A 7 -17.50 -17.88 -5.47
C ARG A 7 -18.80 -17.11 -5.30
N ASN A 8 -19.87 -17.78 -4.93
CA ASN A 8 -21.21 -17.18 -4.77
C ASN A 8 -21.49 -16.68 -3.35
N THR A 9 -20.62 -16.96 -2.37
CA THR A 9 -20.89 -16.66 -0.97
C THR A 9 -20.48 -15.24 -0.54
N VAL A 10 -19.79 -14.50 -1.40
CA VAL A 10 -19.48 -13.09 -1.11
C VAL A 10 -19.98 -12.26 -2.28
N ALA A 11 -21.23 -11.87 -2.23
CA ALA A 11 -21.70 -10.75 -3.01
C ALA A 11 -20.92 -9.52 -2.55
N ARG A 12 -19.83 -9.19 -3.27
CA ARG A 12 -18.91 -8.10 -2.93
C ARG A 12 -19.58 -6.73 -2.88
N ASP A 13 -20.71 -6.62 -3.57
CA ASP A 13 -21.64 -5.49 -3.59
C ASP A 13 -22.40 -5.27 -2.27
N LYS A 14 -22.39 -6.27 -1.37
CA LYS A 14 -23.09 -6.23 -0.07
C LYS A 14 -22.16 -5.93 1.11
N LEU A 15 -20.87 -5.71 0.87
CA LEU A 15 -19.95 -5.32 1.94
C LEU A 15 -20.29 -3.92 2.44
N ALA A 16 -20.30 -3.76 3.76
CA ALA A 16 -20.61 -2.51 4.43
C ALA A 16 -19.78 -2.41 5.73
N TRP A 17 -19.66 -1.23 6.28
CA TRP A 17 -18.87 -0.93 7.49
C TRP A 17 -19.23 -1.82 8.68
N LYS A 18 -20.49 -2.23 8.83
CA LYS A 18 -20.93 -3.21 9.85
C LYS A 18 -20.14 -4.53 9.81
N HIS A 19 -19.60 -4.92 8.65
CA HIS A 19 -18.80 -6.14 8.54
C HIS A 19 -17.40 -5.93 9.12
N ILE A 20 -16.82 -4.74 9.00
CA ILE A 20 -15.57 -4.36 9.68
C ILE A 20 -15.77 -4.45 11.20
N GLU A 21 -16.86 -3.87 11.72
CA GLU A 21 -17.20 -3.98 13.15
C GLU A 21 -17.38 -5.42 13.61
N GLN A 22 -18.03 -6.27 12.82
CA GLN A 22 -18.19 -7.68 13.15
C GLN A 22 -16.85 -8.43 13.22
N ILE A 23 -15.92 -8.09 12.33
CA ILE A 23 -14.56 -8.63 12.36
C ILE A 23 -13.85 -8.12 13.60
N ARG A 24 -13.89 -6.81 13.87
CA ARG A 24 -13.26 -6.19 15.03
C ARG A 24 -13.71 -6.79 16.36
N ARG A 25 -15.01 -7.10 16.51
CA ARG A 25 -15.54 -7.77 17.72
C ARG A 25 -15.01 -9.17 17.94
N ARG A 26 -14.55 -9.84 16.89
CA ARG A 26 -14.06 -11.25 16.94
C ARG A 26 -12.54 -11.37 16.89
N TRP A 27 -11.88 -10.30 16.49
CA TRP A 27 -10.44 -10.28 16.26
C TRP A 27 -9.79 -9.10 16.99
N ASN A 28 -8.97 -9.40 18.00
CA ASN A 28 -8.29 -8.39 18.82
C ASN A 28 -6.87 -8.05 18.30
N GLY A 29 -6.39 -8.75 17.29
CA GLY A 29 -5.09 -8.50 16.67
C GLY A 29 -5.14 -7.37 15.64
N PRO A 30 -4.02 -7.03 14.99
CA PRO A 30 -3.97 -6.00 13.97
C PRO A 30 -4.96 -6.26 12.82
N MET A 31 -5.70 -5.24 12.43
CA MET A 31 -6.67 -5.28 11.34
C MET A 31 -6.35 -4.19 10.32
N ILE A 32 -6.08 -4.60 9.09
CA ILE A 32 -5.71 -3.71 7.99
C ILE A 32 -6.75 -3.82 6.87
N VAL A 33 -7.32 -2.68 6.47
CA VAL A 33 -8.30 -2.61 5.38
C VAL A 33 -7.59 -2.27 4.08
N LYS A 34 -7.75 -3.10 3.04
CA LYS A 34 -7.10 -2.91 1.73
C LYS A 34 -8.08 -2.38 0.68
N GLY A 35 -7.57 -1.53 -0.21
CA GLY A 35 -8.33 -0.98 -1.33
C GLY A 35 -8.89 0.41 -1.05
N VAL A 36 -8.37 1.07 -0.03
CA VAL A 36 -8.77 2.43 0.34
C VAL A 36 -8.09 3.43 -0.60
N ILE A 37 -8.89 4.25 -1.29
CA ILE A 37 -8.45 5.31 -2.21
C ILE A 37 -9.28 6.60 -2.04
N SER A 38 -9.93 6.76 -0.90
CA SER A 38 -10.73 7.93 -0.53
C SER A 38 -10.34 8.39 0.87
N PRO A 39 -10.08 9.69 1.11
CA PRO A 39 -9.82 10.23 2.45
C PRO A 39 -10.99 9.96 3.40
N ARG A 40 -12.21 10.07 2.91
CA ARG A 40 -13.42 9.75 3.69
C ARG A 40 -13.43 8.30 4.17
N ASP A 41 -13.10 7.35 3.28
CA ASP A 41 -13.06 5.94 3.65
C ASP A 41 -11.89 5.64 4.61
N ALA A 42 -10.79 6.37 4.52
CA ALA A 42 -9.70 6.26 5.49
C ALA A 42 -10.16 6.68 6.90
N VAL A 43 -10.90 7.79 7.01
CA VAL A 43 -11.51 8.22 8.28
C VAL A 43 -12.46 7.16 8.82
N LEU A 44 -13.35 6.62 7.96
CA LEU A 44 -14.28 5.55 8.35
C LEU A 44 -13.54 4.28 8.79
N CYS A 45 -12.45 3.88 8.12
CA CYS A 45 -11.62 2.76 8.58
C CYS A 45 -11.14 2.97 10.02
N ARG A 46 -10.64 4.17 10.33
CA ARG A 46 -10.20 4.54 11.68
C ARG A 46 -11.34 4.46 12.70
N GLU A 47 -12.50 5.03 12.39
CA GLU A 47 -13.67 5.05 13.25
C GLU A 47 -14.22 3.65 13.54
N HIS A 48 -14.09 2.73 12.58
CA HIS A 48 -14.47 1.32 12.74
C HIS A 48 -13.35 0.44 13.31
N GLY A 49 -12.25 1.04 13.81
CA GLY A 49 -11.21 0.35 14.58
C GLY A 49 -10.18 -0.39 13.74
N ALA A 50 -9.93 0.02 12.50
CA ALA A 50 -8.79 -0.47 11.74
C ALA A 50 -7.46 0.06 12.33
N ASP A 51 -6.45 -0.79 12.39
CA ASP A 51 -5.10 -0.43 12.83
C ASP A 51 -4.24 0.10 11.68
N GLY A 52 -4.68 -0.11 10.45
CA GLY A 52 -4.02 0.38 9.25
C GLY A 52 -4.86 0.24 8.00
N ILE A 53 -4.38 0.88 6.95
CA ILE A 53 -5.00 0.82 5.63
C ILE A 53 -3.94 0.56 4.56
N ILE A 54 -4.34 -0.12 3.49
CA ILE A 54 -3.54 -0.25 2.28
C ILE A 54 -4.22 0.57 1.18
N LEU A 55 -3.58 1.67 0.79
CA LEU A 55 -3.97 2.45 -0.36
C LEU A 55 -3.68 1.64 -1.62
N SER A 56 -4.72 1.30 -2.36
CA SER A 56 -4.59 0.44 -3.53
C SER A 56 -5.78 0.58 -4.47
N ASN A 57 -5.51 0.89 -5.72
CA ASN A 57 -6.45 0.76 -6.82
C ASN A 57 -6.36 -0.62 -7.50
N HIS A 58 -5.81 -1.62 -6.78
CA HIS A 58 -5.58 -2.97 -7.30
C HIS A 58 -4.68 -3.03 -8.54
N GLY A 59 -3.74 -2.08 -8.66
CA GLY A 59 -2.86 -1.96 -9.81
C GLY A 59 -3.57 -1.56 -11.10
N GLY A 60 -4.70 -0.85 -11.02
CA GLY A 60 -5.54 -0.45 -12.14
C GLY A 60 -6.35 -1.59 -12.76
N ARG A 61 -6.53 -2.72 -12.06
CA ARG A 61 -7.13 -3.94 -12.62
C ARG A 61 -8.62 -4.10 -12.35
N GLN A 62 -9.21 -3.26 -11.50
CA GLN A 62 -10.60 -3.38 -11.07
C GLN A 62 -11.47 -2.27 -11.69
N LEU A 63 -11.21 -1.04 -11.34
CA LEU A 63 -11.94 0.12 -11.82
C LEU A 63 -11.03 0.96 -12.70
N ASP A 64 -11.48 1.25 -13.91
CA ASP A 64 -10.78 2.16 -14.82
C ASP A 64 -10.86 3.60 -14.28
N HIS A 65 -9.86 4.40 -14.60
CA HIS A 65 -9.72 5.79 -14.13
C HIS A 65 -9.72 5.98 -12.60
N ALA A 66 -9.53 4.89 -11.83
CA ALA A 66 -9.33 5.03 -10.39
C ALA A 66 -8.05 5.84 -10.09
N VAL A 67 -8.12 6.72 -9.09
CA VAL A 67 -6.99 7.55 -8.67
C VAL A 67 -5.77 6.71 -8.30
N GLY A 68 -4.57 7.22 -8.60
CA GLY A 68 -3.31 6.59 -8.21
C GLY A 68 -3.09 6.66 -6.69
N PRO A 69 -2.61 5.59 -6.04
CA PRO A 69 -2.37 5.60 -4.59
C PRO A 69 -1.45 6.74 -4.12
N LEU A 70 -0.43 7.10 -4.90
CA LEU A 70 0.49 8.19 -4.55
C LEU A 70 -0.15 9.58 -4.70
N ASP A 71 -1.16 9.73 -5.57
CA ASP A 71 -1.82 11.01 -5.78
C ASP A 71 -2.68 11.41 -4.59
N ILE A 72 -3.31 10.43 -3.93
CA ILE A 72 -4.21 10.63 -2.79
C ILE A 72 -3.52 10.44 -1.44
N LEU A 73 -2.29 9.89 -1.43
CA LEU A 73 -1.56 9.58 -0.20
C LEU A 73 -1.40 10.77 0.76
N PRO A 74 -1.02 12.00 0.31
CA PRO A 74 -0.85 13.12 1.24
C PRO A 74 -2.13 13.47 2.01
N GLU A 75 -3.28 13.45 1.33
CA GLU A 75 -4.57 13.74 1.95
C GLU A 75 -4.94 12.68 3.00
N ILE A 76 -4.73 11.41 2.65
CA ILE A 76 -5.01 10.29 3.57
C ILE A 76 -4.01 10.26 4.73
N ALA A 77 -2.74 10.57 4.49
CA ALA A 77 -1.72 10.62 5.54
C ALA A 77 -2.01 11.70 6.58
N ALA A 78 -2.61 12.83 6.18
CA ALA A 78 -3.03 13.87 7.10
C ALA A 78 -4.16 13.42 8.06
N GLU A 79 -5.01 12.48 7.61
CA GLU A 79 -6.18 12.00 8.35
C GLU A 79 -5.94 10.67 9.09
N LYS A 80 -4.76 10.06 8.92
CA LYS A 80 -4.50 8.68 9.39
C LYS A 80 -4.60 8.48 10.91
N GLY A 81 -4.38 9.54 11.70
CA GLY A 81 -4.25 9.39 13.16
C GLY A 81 -3.15 8.38 13.50
N ASN A 82 -3.45 7.39 14.33
CA ASN A 82 -2.52 6.33 14.73
C ASN A 82 -2.47 5.14 13.75
N MET A 83 -3.31 5.12 12.70
CA MET A 83 -3.30 4.04 11.72
C MET A 83 -2.00 4.03 10.91
N LYS A 84 -1.57 2.82 10.53
CA LYS A 84 -0.52 2.63 9.54
C LYS A 84 -1.06 2.80 8.12
N VAL A 85 -0.34 3.56 7.31
CA VAL A 85 -0.67 3.78 5.89
C VAL A 85 0.35 3.03 5.03
N ILE A 86 -0.15 2.07 4.28
CA ILE A 86 0.65 1.22 3.38
C ILE A 86 0.26 1.54 1.95
N VAL A 87 1.21 1.72 1.07
CA VAL A 87 0.97 1.97 -0.36
C VAL A 87 1.17 0.69 -1.16
N ASP A 88 0.17 0.33 -1.97
CA ASP A 88 0.20 -0.80 -2.90
C ASP A 88 -0.18 -0.33 -4.31
N GLY A 89 0.76 -0.44 -5.22
CA GLY A 89 0.59 -0.09 -6.64
C GLY A 89 1.56 0.98 -7.12
N GLY A 90 2.07 0.77 -8.33
CA GLY A 90 2.99 1.71 -8.98
C GLY A 90 4.45 1.63 -8.54
N ILE A 91 4.78 1.05 -7.42
CA ILE A 91 6.15 0.94 -6.90
C ILE A 91 6.97 -0.04 -7.74
N ARG A 92 8.09 0.42 -8.31
CA ARG A 92 8.98 -0.37 -9.19
C ARG A 92 10.46 -0.17 -8.89
N ARG A 93 10.85 0.98 -8.36
CA ARG A 93 12.23 1.39 -8.10
C ARG A 93 12.41 1.81 -6.64
N GLY A 94 13.65 1.86 -6.17
CA GLY A 94 13.98 2.37 -4.84
C GLY A 94 13.48 3.80 -4.61
N THR A 95 13.60 4.66 -5.62
CA THR A 95 13.07 6.04 -5.57
C THR A 95 11.55 6.11 -5.35
N ASP A 96 10.78 5.13 -5.87
CA ASP A 96 9.33 5.12 -5.66
C ASP A 96 8.99 4.82 -4.20
N VAL A 97 9.78 3.94 -3.55
CA VAL A 97 9.65 3.67 -2.11
C VAL A 97 9.91 4.94 -1.31
N LEU A 98 11.02 5.63 -1.57
CA LEU A 98 11.39 6.85 -0.84
C LEU A 98 10.37 7.98 -1.08
N LYS A 99 9.84 8.13 -2.29
CA LYS A 99 8.75 9.08 -2.57
C LYS A 99 7.47 8.75 -1.79
N ALA A 100 7.10 7.48 -1.70
CA ALA A 100 5.94 7.07 -0.90
C ALA A 100 6.15 7.40 0.58
N MET A 101 7.35 7.12 1.13
CA MET A 101 7.72 7.50 2.50
C MET A 101 7.65 9.00 2.71
N ALA A 102 8.22 9.79 1.80
CA ALA A 102 8.20 11.25 1.83
C ALA A 102 6.76 11.83 1.82
N LEU A 103 5.83 11.15 1.17
CA LEU A 103 4.40 11.52 1.13
C LEU A 103 3.60 11.02 2.34
N GLY A 104 4.22 10.33 3.30
CA GLY A 104 3.59 9.91 4.56
C GLY A 104 3.17 8.45 4.64
N ALA A 105 3.62 7.58 3.73
CA ALA A 105 3.46 6.15 3.87
C ALA A 105 4.34 5.60 5.02
N ASP A 106 3.82 4.64 5.75
CA ASP A 106 4.60 3.87 6.74
C ASP A 106 5.27 2.65 6.10
N PHE A 107 4.72 2.14 4.97
CA PHE A 107 5.23 0.96 4.29
C PHE A 107 4.77 0.92 2.81
N THR A 108 5.46 0.12 1.98
CA THR A 108 5.10 -0.10 0.58
C THR A 108 5.00 -1.59 0.25
N LEU A 109 4.07 -1.93 -0.65
CA LEU A 109 3.92 -3.27 -1.19
C LEU A 109 4.22 -3.28 -2.70
N LEU A 110 4.88 -4.33 -3.14
CA LEU A 110 5.23 -4.53 -4.54
C LEU A 110 4.62 -5.84 -5.04
N GLY A 111 3.85 -5.77 -6.11
CA GLY A 111 3.25 -6.94 -6.77
C GLY A 111 4.02 -7.37 -8.01
N ARG A 112 3.77 -6.70 -9.12
CA ARG A 112 4.28 -7.05 -10.46
C ARG A 112 5.79 -7.23 -10.58
N PRO A 113 6.66 -6.41 -9.97
CA PRO A 113 8.10 -6.62 -10.05
C PRO A 113 8.53 -8.01 -9.57
N PHE A 114 8.02 -8.44 -8.41
CA PHE A 114 8.36 -9.76 -7.87
C PHE A 114 7.62 -10.90 -8.58
N LEU A 115 6.41 -10.66 -9.08
CA LEU A 115 5.69 -11.64 -9.89
C LEU A 115 6.45 -11.95 -11.20
N PHE A 116 6.94 -10.90 -11.87
CA PHE A 116 7.73 -11.07 -13.10
C PHE A 116 9.08 -11.73 -12.81
N ALA A 117 9.75 -11.34 -11.73
CA ALA A 117 10.97 -12.02 -11.31
C ALA A 117 10.74 -13.52 -11.06
N ALA A 118 9.66 -13.86 -10.35
CA ALA A 118 9.29 -15.25 -10.10
C ALA A 118 9.01 -16.02 -11.38
N ALA A 119 8.34 -15.40 -12.36
CA ALA A 119 8.06 -16.02 -13.66
C ALA A 119 9.32 -16.25 -14.50
N LEU A 120 10.32 -15.37 -14.40
CA LEU A 120 11.56 -15.44 -15.16
C LEU A 120 12.57 -16.46 -14.61
N GLY A 121 12.67 -16.60 -13.28
CA GLY A 121 13.72 -17.44 -12.68
C GLY A 121 13.42 -17.88 -11.25
N GLY A 122 12.13 -17.95 -10.86
CA GLY A 122 11.71 -18.48 -9.58
C GLY A 122 12.35 -17.74 -8.40
N LYS A 123 12.73 -18.51 -7.38
CA LYS A 123 13.31 -17.99 -6.13
C LYS A 123 14.53 -17.09 -6.37
N THR A 124 15.49 -17.55 -7.16
CA THR A 124 16.74 -16.83 -7.41
C THR A 124 16.52 -15.46 -8.06
N ALA A 125 15.59 -15.36 -9.01
CA ALA A 125 15.26 -14.08 -9.63
C ALA A 125 14.52 -13.13 -8.67
N VAL A 126 13.69 -13.66 -7.77
CA VAL A 126 13.05 -12.85 -6.72
C VAL A 126 14.09 -12.33 -5.72
N GLU A 127 15.03 -13.15 -5.28
CA GLU A 127 16.14 -12.72 -4.42
C GLU A 127 16.99 -11.63 -5.07
N HIS A 128 17.25 -11.77 -6.38
CA HIS A 128 17.96 -10.75 -7.15
C HIS A 128 17.16 -9.44 -7.24
N ALA A 129 15.86 -9.51 -7.51
CA ALA A 129 15.00 -8.32 -7.54
C ALA A 129 14.93 -7.59 -6.18
N ILE A 130 14.90 -8.33 -5.07
CA ILE A 130 14.98 -7.77 -3.72
C ILE A 130 16.33 -7.07 -3.51
N LYS A 131 17.43 -7.70 -3.93
CA LYS A 131 18.76 -7.11 -3.83
C LYS A 131 18.86 -5.79 -4.59
N ILE A 132 18.41 -5.77 -5.85
CA ILE A 132 18.39 -4.55 -6.68
C ILE A 132 17.62 -3.43 -5.95
N LEU A 133 16.40 -3.71 -5.48
CA LEU A 133 15.58 -2.71 -4.80
C LEU A 133 16.26 -2.16 -3.53
N ARG A 134 16.86 -3.03 -2.74
CA ARG A 134 17.61 -2.63 -1.53
C ARG A 134 18.81 -1.75 -1.86
N GLU A 135 19.58 -2.11 -2.90
CA GLU A 135 20.73 -1.33 -3.35
C GLU A 135 20.31 0.04 -3.90
N GLU A 136 19.20 0.12 -4.61
CA GLU A 136 18.64 1.39 -5.07
C GLU A 136 18.24 2.27 -3.88
N ILE A 137 17.47 1.76 -2.93
CA ILE A 137 17.06 2.50 -1.74
C ILE A 137 18.27 3.00 -0.97
N SER A 138 19.26 2.13 -0.70
CA SER A 138 20.48 2.49 0.03
C SER A 138 21.28 3.59 -0.66
N ARG A 139 21.47 3.49 -1.98
CA ARG A 139 22.18 4.49 -2.77
C ARG A 139 21.44 5.82 -2.81
N ASP A 140 20.12 5.76 -3.03
CA ASP A 140 19.31 6.98 -3.12
C ASP A 140 19.26 7.71 -1.77
N MET A 141 19.18 6.98 -0.65
CA MET A 141 19.31 7.55 0.70
C MET A 141 20.69 8.22 0.91
N ALA A 142 21.76 7.58 0.49
CA ALA A 142 23.11 8.15 0.59
C ALA A 142 23.23 9.44 -0.24
N LEU A 143 22.64 9.49 -1.44
CA LEU A 143 22.60 10.69 -2.27
C LEU A 143 21.77 11.83 -1.66
N LEU A 144 20.73 11.49 -0.90
CA LEU A 144 19.91 12.44 -0.16
C LEU A 144 20.54 12.89 1.17
N GLY A 145 21.64 12.24 1.61
CA GLY A 145 22.29 12.53 2.87
C GLY A 145 21.55 12.04 4.11
N VAL A 146 20.72 10.99 3.97
CA VAL A 146 19.95 10.42 5.08
C VAL A 146 20.40 9.00 5.39
N ASN A 147 20.32 8.60 6.66
CA ASN A 147 20.73 7.29 7.15
C ASN A 147 19.56 6.34 7.39
N SER A 148 18.35 6.87 7.49
CA SER A 148 17.11 6.10 7.71
C SER A 148 15.97 6.62 6.84
N PRO A 149 15.09 5.75 6.34
CA PRO A 149 13.86 6.19 5.66
C PRO A 149 12.96 7.09 6.54
N SER A 150 13.07 7.00 7.86
CA SER A 150 12.30 7.83 8.80
C SER A 150 12.76 9.30 8.84
N GLU A 151 13.91 9.62 8.25
CA GLU A 151 14.40 10.99 8.10
C GLU A 151 13.83 11.69 6.85
N ILE A 152 13.13 10.92 5.99
CA ILE A 152 12.59 11.42 4.75
C ILE A 152 11.16 11.93 4.97
N ASP A 153 10.93 13.18 4.61
CA ASP A 153 9.64 13.86 4.66
C ASP A 153 9.33 14.59 3.35
N SER A 154 8.24 15.32 3.31
CA SER A 154 7.77 16.03 2.11
C SER A 154 8.72 17.12 1.59
N SER A 155 9.72 17.57 2.38
CA SER A 155 10.71 18.56 1.94
C SER A 155 11.70 17.98 0.92
N PHE A 156 11.85 16.64 0.87
CA PHE A 156 12.71 15.94 -0.08
C PHE A 156 12.13 15.81 -1.48
N ILE A 157 10.86 16.15 -1.66
CA ILE A 157 10.15 15.97 -2.93
C ILE A 157 9.48 17.25 -3.39
N LYS A 158 9.34 17.39 -4.71
CA LYS A 158 8.56 18.46 -5.33
C LYS A 158 7.65 17.86 -6.40
N ARG A 159 6.36 18.17 -6.32
CA ARG A 159 5.43 17.81 -7.39
C ARG A 159 5.75 18.67 -8.63
N ILE A 160 6.05 18.01 -9.73
CA ILE A 160 6.21 18.65 -11.04
C ILE A 160 4.87 18.49 -11.76
N ARG A 161 4.34 19.58 -12.26
CA ARG A 161 3.08 19.60 -13.02
C ARG A 161 3.31 19.02 -14.40
#